data_446dda1abebddb4ab4b90a48f07801a9
#
_entry.id   446dda1abebddb4ab4b90a48f07801a9
#
_cell.length_a   1.000
_cell.length_b   1.000
_cell.length_c   1.000
_cell.angle_alpha   90.00
_cell.angle_beta   90.00
_cell.angle_gamma   90.00
#
_symmetry.space_group_name_H-M   'P 1'
#
loop_
_entity.id
_entity.type
_entity.pdbx_description
1 polymer ?
#
loop_
_entity_poly.entity_id
_entity_poly.type
_entity_poly.pdbx_seq_one_letter_code
_entity_poly.pdbx_strand_id
1 'polypeptide(L)'
;VRVKFSKLNLKKSGENKFANFKYFELADFLPQATGLLEEAKLCPIVTFTNEYATLTLINGENPSEQIVFTSPMRDLQLKGSNELQALGGIETYQTRYLYIQLLNITESDTFDATSGKNEAKSNSNNRILTDKQLSRLYAIASNANVDKESLKEKVFKRFGKEIKDLTKQEYDTICNAYENKQ
;
A
#
# COMPACT_ATOMS: atom_id res chain seq x y z
N VAL A 1 1.95 -30.45 4.35
CA VAL A 1 2.62 -29.30 3.77
C VAL A 1 2.63 -28.13 4.75
N ARG A 2 1.48 -27.52 5.12
CA ARG A 2 1.38 -26.30 5.94
C ARG A 2 2.18 -26.36 7.24
N VAL A 3 2.08 -27.45 8.02
CA VAL A 3 2.81 -27.63 9.27
C VAL A 3 4.33 -27.70 9.07
N LYS A 4 4.80 -28.35 8.00
CA LYS A 4 6.24 -28.36 7.67
C LYS A 4 6.70 -26.97 7.25
N PHE A 5 5.92 -26.27 6.42
CA PHE A 5 6.21 -24.94 5.95
C PHE A 5 6.29 -23.91 7.09
N SER A 6 5.35 -23.94 8.05
CA SER A 6 5.33 -23.00 9.18
C SER A 6 6.55 -23.11 10.12
N LYS A 7 7.31 -24.20 10.04
CA LYS A 7 8.55 -24.41 10.81
C LYS A 7 9.80 -23.87 10.10
N LEU A 8 9.67 -23.42 8.85
CA LEU A 8 10.79 -22.84 8.11
C LEU A 8 11.08 -21.43 8.60
N ASN A 9 12.36 -21.12 8.78
CA ASN A 9 12.81 -19.78 9.13
C ASN A 9 13.10 -18.96 7.87
N LEU A 10 12.07 -18.51 7.20
CA LEU A 10 12.17 -17.73 5.97
C LEU A 10 12.35 -16.24 6.28
N LYS A 11 13.13 -15.55 5.45
CA LYS A 11 13.35 -14.09 5.55
C LYS A 11 12.50 -13.38 4.54
N LYS A 12 11.85 -12.30 4.97
CA LYS A 12 11.09 -11.39 4.10
C LYS A 12 12.05 -10.45 3.39
N SER A 13 12.16 -10.54 2.06
CA SER A 13 12.99 -9.65 1.24
C SER A 13 12.23 -8.42 0.75
N GLY A 14 10.93 -8.51 0.57
CA GLY A 14 10.08 -7.41 0.14
C GLY A 14 9.93 -6.34 1.22
N GLU A 15 9.96 -5.07 0.80
CA GLU A 15 9.80 -3.92 1.66
C GLU A 15 8.82 -2.92 1.05
N ASN A 16 7.74 -2.62 1.76
CA ASN A 16 6.88 -1.50 1.43
C ASN A 16 7.35 -0.25 2.21
N LYS A 17 8.17 0.59 1.59
CA LYS A 17 8.72 1.81 2.19
C LYS A 17 7.65 2.84 2.56
N PHE A 18 6.53 2.83 1.85
CA PHE A 18 5.44 3.77 2.11
C PHE A 18 4.66 3.43 3.38
N ALA A 19 4.38 2.13 3.58
CA ALA A 19 3.64 1.64 4.75
C ALA A 19 4.57 1.10 5.84
N ASN A 20 5.89 1.08 5.61
CA ASN A 20 6.94 0.68 6.55
C ASN A 20 6.75 -0.74 7.13
N PHE A 21 6.52 -1.72 6.24
CA PHE A 21 6.45 -3.13 6.61
C PHE A 21 7.19 -4.01 5.60
N LYS A 22 7.64 -5.18 6.07
CA LYS A 22 8.27 -6.21 5.25
C LYS A 22 7.28 -7.31 4.93
N TYR A 23 7.35 -7.83 3.70
CA TYR A 23 6.52 -8.93 3.22
C TYR A 23 7.37 -9.98 2.51
N PHE A 24 6.81 -11.17 2.30
CA PHE A 24 7.45 -12.20 1.51
C PHE A 24 7.27 -11.92 0.02
N GLU A 25 8.38 -11.81 -0.70
CA GLU A 25 8.35 -11.95 -2.15
C GLU A 25 8.12 -13.42 -2.53
N LEU A 26 7.60 -13.64 -3.72
CA LEU A 26 7.35 -15.01 -4.20
C LEU A 26 8.63 -15.88 -4.18
N ALA A 27 9.78 -15.30 -4.51
CA ALA A 27 11.07 -15.93 -4.49
C ALA A 27 11.55 -16.37 -3.08
N ASP A 28 11.05 -15.74 -2.02
CA ASP A 28 11.48 -16.05 -0.64
C ASP A 28 10.97 -17.42 -0.17
N PHE A 29 9.86 -17.88 -0.70
CA PHE A 29 9.20 -19.08 -0.19
C PHE A 29 8.82 -20.12 -1.26
N LEU A 30 8.67 -19.73 -2.52
CA LEU A 30 8.21 -20.63 -3.59
C LEU A 30 9.10 -21.88 -3.75
N PRO A 31 10.46 -21.79 -3.72
CA PRO A 31 11.29 -22.99 -3.83
C PRO A 31 11.04 -24.00 -2.72
N GLN A 32 10.92 -23.54 -1.47
CA GLN A 32 10.65 -24.40 -0.31
C GLN A 32 9.22 -24.96 -0.35
N ALA A 33 8.26 -24.15 -0.78
CA ALA A 33 6.88 -24.58 -0.99
C ALA A 33 6.80 -25.69 -2.03
N THR A 34 7.48 -25.52 -3.15
CA THR A 34 7.55 -26.52 -4.23
C THR A 34 8.09 -27.85 -3.74
N GLY A 35 9.22 -27.85 -3.00
CA GLY A 35 9.77 -29.06 -2.45
C GLY A 35 8.81 -29.80 -1.48
N LEU A 36 8.13 -29.04 -0.60
CA LEU A 36 7.16 -29.64 0.32
C LEU A 36 5.88 -30.15 -0.37
N LEU A 37 5.49 -29.52 -1.46
CA LEU A 37 4.35 -29.97 -2.28
C LEU A 37 4.72 -31.23 -3.06
N GLU A 38 5.92 -31.30 -3.62
CA GLU A 38 6.45 -32.50 -4.28
C GLU A 38 6.53 -33.69 -3.34
N GLU A 39 7.10 -33.51 -2.12
CA GLU A 39 7.10 -34.56 -1.07
C GLU A 39 5.69 -35.07 -0.76
N ALA A 40 4.70 -34.21 -0.81
CA ALA A 40 3.29 -34.55 -0.57
C ALA A 40 2.57 -35.04 -1.82
N LYS A 41 3.25 -35.15 -2.97
CA LYS A 41 2.68 -35.50 -4.28
C LYS A 41 1.53 -34.58 -4.72
N LEU A 42 1.66 -33.30 -4.42
CA LEU A 42 0.69 -32.27 -4.76
C LEU A 42 1.25 -31.37 -5.84
N CYS A 43 0.46 -31.15 -6.90
CA CYS A 43 0.83 -30.30 -8.03
C CYS A 43 -0.02 -29.03 -8.06
N PRO A 44 0.51 -27.84 -7.76
CA PRO A 44 -0.21 -26.59 -7.92
C PRO A 44 -0.11 -26.09 -9.36
N ILE A 45 -1.24 -25.74 -9.96
CA ILE A 45 -1.31 -25.10 -11.28
C ILE A 45 -1.98 -23.74 -11.12
N VAL A 46 -1.25 -22.67 -11.54
CA VAL A 46 -1.81 -21.30 -11.55
C VAL A 46 -2.26 -20.94 -12.95
N THR A 47 -3.45 -20.40 -13.07
CA THR A 47 -4.04 -19.91 -14.31
C THR A 47 -4.65 -18.52 -14.11
N PHE A 48 -4.70 -17.73 -15.17
CA PHE A 48 -5.23 -16.37 -15.16
C PHE A 48 -6.31 -16.22 -16.22
N THR A 49 -7.36 -15.50 -15.87
CA THR A 49 -8.40 -14.99 -16.76
C THR A 49 -8.55 -13.49 -16.51
N ASN A 50 -9.36 -12.81 -17.29
CA ASN A 50 -9.64 -11.38 -17.05
C ASN A 50 -10.35 -11.12 -15.72
N GLU A 51 -11.01 -12.11 -15.14
CA GLU A 51 -11.83 -11.96 -13.93
C GLU A 51 -11.15 -12.53 -12.69
N TYR A 52 -10.41 -13.65 -12.85
CA TYR A 52 -9.84 -14.40 -11.72
C TYR A 52 -8.46 -14.95 -12.03
N ALA A 53 -7.59 -14.89 -11.03
CA ALA A 53 -6.44 -15.76 -10.89
C ALA A 53 -6.85 -17.00 -10.10
N THR A 54 -6.44 -18.18 -10.52
CA THR A 54 -6.83 -19.46 -9.91
C THR A 54 -5.59 -20.31 -9.66
N LEU A 55 -5.48 -20.89 -8.46
CA LEU A 55 -4.53 -21.94 -8.15
C LEU A 55 -5.31 -23.23 -7.90
N THR A 56 -5.11 -24.22 -8.75
CA THR A 56 -5.66 -25.56 -8.61
C THR A 56 -4.59 -26.47 -8.04
N LEU A 57 -4.81 -26.95 -6.83
CA LEU A 57 -3.94 -27.95 -6.18
C LEU A 57 -4.46 -29.35 -6.51
N ILE A 58 -3.66 -30.11 -7.22
CA ILE A 58 -4.03 -31.45 -7.72
C ILE A 58 -3.29 -32.51 -6.91
N ASN A 59 -4.00 -33.56 -6.49
CA ASN A 59 -3.38 -34.77 -5.96
C ASN A 59 -2.73 -35.55 -7.10
N GLY A 60 -1.39 -35.64 -7.12
CA GLY A 60 -0.65 -36.34 -8.17
C GLY A 60 -0.89 -37.86 -8.22
N GLU A 61 -1.35 -38.46 -7.12
CA GLU A 61 -1.71 -39.89 -7.07
C GLU A 61 -3.17 -40.14 -7.53
N ASN A 62 -4.04 -39.12 -7.40
CA ASN A 62 -5.41 -39.15 -7.86
C ASN A 62 -5.81 -37.76 -8.44
N PRO A 63 -5.57 -37.48 -9.71
CA PRO A 63 -5.80 -36.17 -10.31
C PRO A 63 -7.28 -35.68 -10.31
N SER A 64 -8.22 -36.56 -10.01
CA SER A 64 -9.60 -36.16 -9.81
C SER A 64 -9.83 -35.41 -8.49
N GLU A 65 -8.92 -35.55 -7.52
CA GLU A 65 -8.96 -34.84 -6.25
C GLU A 65 -8.25 -33.51 -6.39
N GLN A 66 -9.02 -32.42 -6.29
CA GLN A 66 -8.52 -31.08 -6.49
C GLN A 66 -9.07 -30.12 -5.43
N ILE A 67 -8.26 -29.11 -5.08
CA ILE A 67 -8.68 -27.99 -4.26
C ILE A 67 -8.38 -26.73 -5.05
N VAL A 68 -9.38 -25.84 -5.18
CA VAL A 68 -9.27 -24.62 -5.98
C VAL A 68 -9.26 -23.40 -5.06
N PHE A 69 -8.27 -22.55 -5.25
CA PHE A 69 -8.17 -21.22 -4.66
C PHE A 69 -8.35 -20.17 -5.75
N THR A 70 -9.11 -19.12 -5.48
CA THR A 70 -9.36 -18.05 -6.44
C THR A 70 -9.10 -16.68 -5.84
N SER A 71 -8.62 -15.76 -6.67
CA SER A 71 -8.45 -14.35 -6.34
C SER A 71 -8.99 -13.49 -7.48
N PRO A 72 -9.80 -12.44 -7.22
CA PRO A 72 -10.31 -11.59 -8.27
C PRO A 72 -9.18 -10.79 -8.93
N MET A 73 -9.16 -10.74 -10.25
CA MET A 73 -8.28 -9.87 -11.01
C MET A 73 -8.77 -8.43 -10.94
N ARG A 74 -7.82 -7.49 -10.94
CA ARG A 74 -8.09 -6.06 -11.02
C ARG A 74 -7.11 -5.42 -11.98
N ASP A 75 -7.60 -4.52 -12.81
CA ASP A 75 -6.75 -3.69 -13.64
C ASP A 75 -5.91 -2.76 -12.76
N LEU A 76 -4.61 -2.91 -12.85
CA LEU A 76 -3.64 -2.04 -12.20
C LEU A 76 -2.91 -1.24 -13.27
N GLN A 77 -3.22 0.04 -13.36
CA GLN A 77 -2.42 0.98 -14.14
C GLN A 77 -1.15 1.33 -13.33
N LEU A 78 -0.07 0.64 -13.61
CA LEU A 78 1.24 0.97 -13.04
C LEU A 78 1.84 2.15 -13.81
N LYS A 79 1.95 3.31 -13.17
CA LYS A 79 2.58 4.49 -13.77
C LYS A 79 4.01 4.18 -14.23
N GLY A 80 4.29 4.36 -15.51
CA GLY A 80 5.63 4.20 -16.08
C GLY A 80 5.97 2.79 -16.57
N SER A 81 5.07 1.81 -16.50
CA SER A 81 5.22 0.50 -17.10
C SER A 81 4.45 0.41 -18.42
N ASN A 82 4.95 -0.41 -19.38
CA ASN A 82 4.14 -0.79 -20.52
C ASN A 82 3.10 -1.85 -20.10
N GLU A 83 2.08 -2.07 -20.95
CA GLU A 83 0.98 -2.99 -20.67
C GLU A 83 1.44 -4.43 -20.34
N LEU A 84 2.45 -4.93 -21.05
CA LEU A 84 3.00 -6.27 -20.82
C LEU A 84 3.72 -6.38 -19.46
N GLN A 85 4.45 -5.34 -19.05
CA GLN A 85 5.09 -5.31 -17.75
C GLN A 85 4.06 -5.20 -16.62
N ALA A 86 2.99 -4.42 -16.83
CA ALA A 86 1.89 -4.31 -15.89
C ALA A 86 1.19 -5.67 -15.70
N LEU A 87 0.91 -6.40 -16.79
CA LEU A 87 0.32 -7.73 -16.76
C LEU A 87 1.20 -8.71 -15.96
N GLY A 88 2.49 -8.81 -16.30
CA GLY A 88 3.42 -9.69 -15.58
C GLY A 88 3.54 -9.36 -14.09
N GLY A 89 3.49 -8.07 -13.74
CA GLY A 89 3.44 -7.62 -12.35
C GLY A 89 2.16 -8.07 -11.62
N ILE A 90 1.00 -7.95 -12.27
CA ILE A 90 -0.29 -8.39 -11.72
C ILE A 90 -0.30 -9.91 -11.51
N GLU A 91 0.14 -10.69 -12.50
CA GLU A 91 0.19 -12.15 -12.41
C GLU A 91 1.12 -12.63 -11.30
N THR A 92 2.30 -12.02 -11.14
CA THR A 92 3.22 -12.31 -10.05
C THR A 92 2.61 -11.98 -8.69
N TYR A 93 1.95 -10.84 -8.58
CA TYR A 93 1.27 -10.41 -7.36
C TYR A 93 0.14 -11.38 -6.97
N GLN A 94 -0.70 -11.77 -7.93
CA GLN A 94 -1.80 -12.71 -7.71
C GLN A 94 -1.27 -14.11 -7.34
N THR A 95 -0.25 -14.60 -8.02
CA THR A 95 0.41 -15.87 -7.70
C THR A 95 0.88 -15.87 -6.23
N ARG A 96 1.51 -14.80 -5.76
CA ARG A 96 1.94 -14.68 -4.37
C ARG A 96 0.77 -14.84 -3.40
N TYR A 97 -0.34 -14.16 -3.61
CA TYR A 97 -1.52 -14.25 -2.74
C TYR A 97 -2.19 -15.62 -2.77
N LEU A 98 -2.25 -16.27 -3.91
CA LEU A 98 -2.77 -17.64 -4.01
C LEU A 98 -1.92 -18.63 -3.22
N TYR A 99 -0.59 -18.52 -3.27
CA TYR A 99 0.31 -19.34 -2.46
C TYR A 99 0.27 -18.99 -0.97
N ILE A 100 0.08 -17.73 -0.61
CA ILE A 100 -0.15 -17.30 0.79
C ILE A 100 -1.38 -18.02 1.36
N GLN A 101 -2.48 -18.09 0.62
CA GLN A 101 -3.67 -18.83 1.02
C GLN A 101 -3.42 -20.35 1.07
N LEU A 102 -2.77 -20.92 0.04
CA LEU A 102 -2.43 -22.34 -0.01
C LEU A 102 -1.61 -22.78 1.20
N LEU A 103 -0.59 -22.01 1.56
CA LEU A 103 0.37 -22.33 2.61
C LEU A 103 -0.06 -21.83 4.00
N ASN A 104 -1.13 -21.06 4.07
CA ASN A 104 -1.61 -20.39 5.28
C ASN A 104 -0.54 -19.48 5.91
N ILE A 105 0.13 -18.69 5.04
CA ILE A 105 1.14 -17.73 5.48
C ILE A 105 0.43 -16.53 6.11
N THR A 106 0.85 -16.14 7.31
CA THR A 106 0.36 -14.95 7.99
C THR A 106 1.29 -13.78 7.68
N GLU A 107 0.79 -12.77 7.01
CA GLU A 107 1.48 -11.50 6.81
C GLU A 107 0.74 -10.39 7.55
N SER A 108 1.50 -9.46 8.14
CA SER A 108 0.91 -8.18 8.59
C SER A 108 0.51 -7.41 7.34
N ASP A 109 -0.78 -7.33 7.10
CA ASP A 109 -1.31 -6.60 5.95
C ASP A 109 -1.19 -5.09 6.15
N THR A 110 -1.19 -4.33 5.06
CA THR A 110 -1.30 -2.85 5.07
C THR A 110 -2.49 -2.37 5.90
N PHE A 111 -3.54 -3.16 5.96
CA PHE A 111 -4.71 -2.89 6.80
C PHE A 111 -4.35 -2.92 8.29
N ASP A 112 -3.61 -3.92 8.76
CA ASP A 112 -3.19 -4.00 10.16
C ASP A 112 -2.18 -2.90 10.52
N ALA A 113 -1.24 -2.60 9.61
CA ALA A 113 -0.29 -1.50 9.80
C ALA A 113 -0.95 -0.12 9.82
N THR A 114 -2.12 0.03 9.18
CA THR A 114 -2.92 1.27 9.16
C THR A 114 -4.06 1.26 10.17
N SER A 115 -4.63 0.10 10.52
CA SER A 115 -5.75 0.00 11.47
C SER A 115 -5.34 0.36 12.89
N GLY A 116 -4.13 -0.02 13.33
CA GLY A 116 -3.58 0.42 14.63
C GLY A 116 -3.21 1.90 14.69
N LYS A 117 -3.11 2.58 13.54
CA LYS A 117 -2.91 4.04 13.45
C LYS A 117 -4.20 4.83 13.24
N ASN A 118 -5.29 4.17 12.86
CA ASN A 118 -6.57 4.84 12.61
C ASN A 118 -7.40 5.06 13.88
N GLU A 119 -7.16 4.34 14.96
CA GLU A 119 -7.74 4.70 16.26
C GLU A 119 -7.08 5.95 16.88
N ALA A 120 -5.85 6.31 16.43
CA ALA A 120 -5.20 7.58 16.79
C ALA A 120 -5.46 8.71 15.78
N LYS A 121 -6.20 8.46 14.67
CA LYS A 121 -6.49 9.46 13.63
C LYS A 121 -7.88 10.07 13.69
N SER A 122 -8.65 9.81 14.72
CA SER A 122 -9.89 10.56 14.94
C SER A 122 -9.66 12.00 15.42
N ASN A 123 -8.41 12.49 15.52
CA ASN A 123 -8.13 13.88 15.87
C ASN A 123 -6.82 14.44 15.29
N SER A 124 -6.46 14.14 14.04
CA SER A 124 -5.30 14.80 13.43
C SER A 124 -5.69 15.91 12.45
N ASN A 125 -6.52 16.85 12.91
CA ASN A 125 -6.55 18.22 12.37
C ASN A 125 -5.27 19.02 12.71
N ASN A 126 -4.28 18.40 13.31
CA ASN A 126 -3.05 19.04 13.78
C ASN A 126 -1.80 18.52 13.04
N ARG A 127 -1.83 18.44 11.71
CA ARG A 127 -0.60 18.30 10.93
C ARG A 127 0.05 19.66 10.82
N ILE A 128 1.19 19.83 11.49
CA ILE A 128 2.12 20.94 11.28
C ILE A 128 2.44 21.03 9.79
N LEU A 129 2.34 22.23 9.23
CA LEU A 129 2.62 22.49 7.81
C LEU A 129 4.06 22.10 7.47
N THR A 130 4.23 21.46 6.31
CA THR A 130 5.57 21.17 5.79
C THR A 130 6.24 22.45 5.29
N ASP A 131 7.58 22.48 5.24
CA ASP A 131 8.36 23.61 4.73
C ASP A 131 7.95 24.00 3.30
N LYS A 132 7.56 23.04 2.47
CA LYS A 132 7.03 23.28 1.11
C LYS A 132 5.70 24.00 1.14
N GLN A 133 4.81 23.66 2.07
CA GLN A 133 3.51 24.33 2.24
C GLN A 133 3.69 25.75 2.78
N LEU A 134 4.61 25.95 3.72
CA LEU A 134 4.97 27.28 4.23
C LEU A 134 5.53 28.16 3.12
N SER A 135 6.45 27.64 2.31
CA SER A 135 7.03 28.38 1.17
C SER A 135 5.98 28.76 0.14
N ARG A 136 5.03 27.84 -0.18
CA ARG A 136 3.92 28.11 -1.09
C ARG A 136 3.00 29.22 -0.54
N LEU A 137 2.65 29.16 0.74
CA LEU A 137 1.77 30.15 1.37
C LEU A 137 2.38 31.55 1.30
N TYR A 138 3.68 31.67 1.60
CA TYR A 138 4.40 32.94 1.50
C TYR A 138 4.46 33.45 0.04
N ALA A 139 4.64 32.58 -0.94
CA ALA A 139 4.65 32.94 -2.35
C ALA A 139 3.25 33.46 -2.80
N ILE A 140 2.17 32.78 -2.43
CA ILE A 140 0.79 33.20 -2.73
C ILE A 140 0.48 34.57 -2.09
N ALA A 141 0.86 34.76 -0.82
CA ALA A 141 0.66 36.02 -0.12
C ALA A 141 1.47 37.15 -0.76
N SER A 142 2.72 36.90 -1.15
CA SER A 142 3.57 37.88 -1.86
C SER A 142 2.96 38.30 -3.21
N ASN A 143 2.41 37.36 -3.99
CA ASN A 143 1.71 37.66 -5.24
C ASN A 143 0.45 38.50 -5.02
N ALA A 144 -0.17 38.40 -3.86
CA ALA A 144 -1.30 39.23 -3.43
C ALA A 144 -0.86 40.55 -2.74
N ASN A 145 0.40 40.98 -2.90
CA ASN A 145 1.01 42.15 -2.26
C ASN A 145 0.89 42.14 -0.72
N VAL A 146 0.95 41.00 -0.09
CA VAL A 146 0.98 40.82 1.38
C VAL A 146 2.35 40.33 1.79
N ASP A 147 3.06 41.14 2.58
CA ASP A 147 4.35 40.79 3.12
C ASP A 147 4.22 39.74 4.25
N LYS A 148 5.35 39.10 4.64
CA LYS A 148 5.38 38.00 5.59
C LYS A 148 4.86 38.39 6.98
N GLU A 149 5.16 39.62 7.45
CA GLU A 149 4.73 40.05 8.79
C GLU A 149 3.24 40.34 8.81
N SER A 150 2.72 41.05 7.81
CA SER A 150 1.28 41.28 7.65
C SER A 150 0.49 39.98 7.51
N LEU A 151 1.08 38.95 6.87
CA LEU A 151 0.45 37.63 6.79
C LEU A 151 0.38 36.95 8.16
N LYS A 152 1.47 37.01 8.96
CA LYS A 152 1.49 36.46 10.31
C LYS A 152 0.45 37.11 11.21
N GLU A 153 0.37 38.44 11.19
CA GLU A 153 -0.63 39.18 11.97
C GLU A 153 -2.08 38.80 11.59
N LYS A 154 -2.36 38.74 10.29
CA LYS A 154 -3.70 38.34 9.80
C LYS A 154 -4.06 36.91 10.18
N VAL A 155 -3.13 35.99 10.11
CA VAL A 155 -3.32 34.59 10.52
C VAL A 155 -3.56 34.51 12.02
N PHE A 156 -2.71 35.18 12.82
CA PHE A 156 -2.88 35.21 14.27
C PHE A 156 -4.24 35.83 14.68
N LYS A 157 -4.61 36.94 14.05
CA LYS A 157 -5.89 37.61 14.31
C LYS A 157 -7.12 36.73 13.98
N ARG A 158 -7.00 35.89 12.93
CA ARG A 158 -8.12 35.07 12.46
C ARG A 158 -8.23 33.72 13.16
N PHE A 159 -7.09 33.09 13.45
CA PHE A 159 -7.05 31.70 13.95
C PHE A 159 -6.44 31.57 15.37
N GLY A 160 -5.87 32.65 15.93
CA GLY A 160 -5.22 32.64 17.25
C GLY A 160 -3.96 31.77 17.32
N LYS A 161 -3.34 31.48 16.17
CA LYS A 161 -2.22 30.54 16.03
C LYS A 161 -1.13 31.13 15.17
N GLU A 162 0.11 30.62 15.33
CA GLU A 162 1.19 30.91 14.39
C GLU A 162 0.98 30.15 13.07
N ILE A 163 1.57 30.63 11.97
CA ILE A 163 1.41 30.01 10.63
C ILE A 163 1.84 28.53 10.62
N LYS A 164 2.89 28.19 11.38
CA LYS A 164 3.39 26.83 11.50
C LYS A 164 2.41 25.86 12.18
N ASP A 165 1.52 26.40 13.02
CA ASP A 165 0.57 25.62 13.83
C ASP A 165 -0.82 25.49 13.17
N LEU A 166 -0.95 25.98 11.93
CA LEU A 166 -2.20 25.90 11.17
C LEU A 166 -2.50 24.44 10.77
N THR A 167 -3.75 24.08 10.86
CA THR A 167 -4.26 22.82 10.29
C THR A 167 -4.28 22.90 8.76
N LYS A 168 -4.35 21.76 8.08
CA LYS A 168 -4.46 21.72 6.63
C LYS A 168 -5.69 22.50 6.12
N GLN A 169 -6.82 22.41 6.81
CA GLN A 169 -8.05 23.12 6.43
C GLN A 169 -7.90 24.64 6.55
N GLU A 170 -7.27 25.11 7.64
CA GLU A 170 -6.98 26.53 7.85
C GLU A 170 -6.01 27.05 6.78
N TYR A 171 -4.97 26.26 6.45
CA TYR A 171 -4.02 26.56 5.38
C TYR A 171 -4.71 26.67 4.02
N ASP A 172 -5.53 25.67 3.64
CA ASP A 172 -6.24 25.65 2.36
C ASP A 172 -7.22 26.86 2.28
N THR A 173 -7.86 27.21 3.39
CA THR A 173 -8.74 28.39 3.49
C THR A 173 -7.99 29.70 3.20
N ILE A 174 -6.77 29.83 3.73
CA ILE A 174 -5.94 31.04 3.51
C ILE A 174 -5.43 31.07 2.07
N CYS A 175 -4.94 29.95 1.53
CA CYS A 175 -4.47 29.88 0.14
C CYS A 175 -5.59 30.27 -0.82
N ASN A 176 -6.78 29.71 -0.69
CA ASN A 176 -7.93 30.03 -1.52
C ASN A 176 -8.35 31.50 -1.42
N ALA A 177 -8.26 32.10 -0.23
CA ALA A 177 -8.62 33.53 -0.03
C ALA A 177 -7.66 34.47 -0.72
N TYR A 178 -6.41 34.07 -0.96
CA TYR A 178 -5.43 34.91 -1.68
C TYR A 178 -5.35 34.57 -3.16
N GLU A 179 -5.57 33.31 -3.56
CA GLU A 179 -5.64 32.89 -4.98
C GLU A 179 -6.88 33.46 -5.69
N ASN A 180 -8.01 33.60 -5.01
CA ASN A 180 -9.26 34.16 -5.58
C ASN A 180 -9.33 35.70 -5.57
N LYS A 181 -8.27 36.40 -5.21
CA LYS A 181 -8.19 37.87 -5.23
C LYS A 181 -7.47 38.42 -6.47
N GLN A 182 -7.17 37.57 -7.45
CA GLN A 182 -6.66 38.00 -8.78
C GLN A 182 -7.78 38.30 -9.76
#